data_8e795d694e8dba9fa0ad9e89b0cd2107
#
_entry.id   8e795d694e8dba9fa0ad9e89b0cd2107
#
_cell.length_a   1.000
_cell.length_b   1.000
_cell.length_c   1.000
_cell.angle_alpha   90.00
_cell.angle_beta   90.00
_cell.angle_gamma   90.00
#
_symmetry.space_group_name_H-M   'P 1'
#
loop_
_entity.id
_entity.type
_entity.pdbx_description
1 polymer ?
#
loop_
_entity_poly.entity_id
_entity_poly.type
_entity_poly.pdbx_seq_one_letter_code
_entity_poly.pdbx_strand_id
1 'polypeptide(L)'
;MACNIFKGLGTALVTPFKLDGSVDYDALQRIIDYQLQNGADFLCILATTGETPCLSIEEKQTIKNIVVDQCRGKVPILIGCGGNNTQAVVDELKTTDFKGVDAILSVCPYYNK
;
A
#
# COMPACT_ATOMS: atom_id res chain seq x y z
N MET A 1 -13.72 -10.19 17.04
CA MET A 1 -12.41 -10.51 17.63
C MET A 1 -11.39 -9.46 17.19
N ALA A 2 -10.65 -8.89 18.12
CA ALA A 2 -9.68 -7.86 17.78
C ALA A 2 -8.49 -8.47 17.04
N CYS A 3 -8.06 -7.81 15.95
CA CYS A 3 -6.87 -8.19 15.21
C CYS A 3 -5.65 -7.59 15.90
N ASN A 4 -4.74 -8.44 16.40
CA ASN A 4 -3.57 -7.98 17.14
C ASN A 4 -2.31 -7.83 16.31
N ILE A 5 -2.36 -8.13 14.99
CA ILE A 5 -1.17 -8.06 14.14
C ILE A 5 -0.75 -6.62 13.82
N PHE A 6 -1.65 -5.66 13.92
CA PHE A 6 -1.37 -4.24 13.65
C PHE A 6 -1.09 -3.46 14.93
N LYS A 7 -0.11 -3.94 15.70
CA LYS A 7 0.36 -3.25 16.89
C LYS A 7 1.68 -2.55 16.64
N GLY A 8 1.89 -1.44 17.34
CA GLY A 8 3.14 -0.72 17.31
C GLY A 8 3.18 0.36 16.25
N LEU A 9 4.33 0.53 15.61
CA LEU A 9 4.56 1.57 14.62
C LEU A 9 4.24 1.03 13.22
N GLY A 10 3.19 1.60 12.61
CA GLY A 10 2.90 1.35 11.21
C GLY A 10 3.23 2.56 10.38
N THR A 11 4.07 2.39 9.36
CA THR A 11 4.47 3.49 8.50
C THR A 11 3.69 3.47 7.19
N ALA A 12 3.20 4.66 6.80
CA ALA A 12 2.61 4.86 5.49
C ALA A 12 3.74 5.15 4.50
N LEU A 13 3.97 4.23 3.57
CA LEU A 13 5.08 4.35 2.63
C LEU A 13 4.79 5.39 1.55
N VAL A 14 5.82 6.19 1.25
CA VAL A 14 5.83 7.03 0.05
C VAL A 14 6.07 6.16 -1.17
N THR A 15 5.62 6.62 -2.34
CA THR A 15 5.98 6.03 -3.62
C THR A 15 7.07 6.89 -4.25
N PRO A 16 8.31 6.40 -4.39
CA PRO A 16 9.37 7.17 -5.01
C PRO A 16 9.21 7.21 -6.53
N PHE A 17 9.51 8.36 -7.11
CA PHE A 17 9.44 8.58 -8.56
C PHE A 17 10.80 9.01 -9.10
N LYS A 18 11.08 8.60 -10.33
CA LYS A 18 12.22 9.11 -11.09
C LYS A 18 11.92 10.51 -11.62
N LEU A 19 12.95 11.18 -12.13
CA LEU A 19 12.79 12.53 -12.68
C LEU A 19 11.82 12.58 -13.87
N ASP A 20 11.66 11.47 -14.59
CA ASP A 20 10.71 11.37 -15.70
C ASP A 20 9.27 11.09 -15.27
N GLY A 21 9.01 10.95 -13.97
CA GLY A 21 7.69 10.68 -13.42
C GLY A 21 7.34 9.21 -13.26
N SER A 22 8.17 8.29 -13.73
CA SER A 22 7.94 6.86 -13.54
C SER A 22 8.31 6.44 -12.12
N VAL A 23 7.70 5.33 -11.64
CA VAL A 23 8.00 4.81 -10.32
C VAL A 23 9.43 4.28 -10.26
N ASP A 24 10.14 4.66 -9.22
CA ASP A 24 11.49 4.17 -8.95
C ASP A 24 11.42 2.94 -8.04
N TYR A 25 11.34 1.77 -8.65
CA TYR A 25 11.19 0.52 -7.92
C TYR A 25 12.44 0.15 -7.10
N ASP A 26 13.62 0.54 -7.56
CA ASP A 26 14.86 0.30 -6.79
C ASP A 26 14.88 1.14 -5.52
N ALA A 27 14.46 2.39 -5.61
CA ALA A 27 14.32 3.25 -4.44
C ALA A 27 13.23 2.72 -3.49
N LEU A 28 12.14 2.18 -4.03
CA LEU A 28 11.08 1.58 -3.22
C LEU A 28 11.63 0.42 -2.39
N GLN A 29 12.42 -0.45 -3.00
CA GLN A 29 13.03 -1.58 -2.28
C GLN A 29 13.94 -1.10 -1.14
N ARG A 30 14.71 -0.05 -1.37
CA ARG A 30 15.57 0.54 -0.32
C ARG A 30 14.74 1.14 0.81
N ILE A 31 13.64 1.79 0.48
CA ILE A 31 12.72 2.36 1.49
C ILE A 31 12.12 1.24 2.35
N ILE A 32 11.69 0.15 1.74
CA ILE A 32 11.14 -1.00 2.47
C ILE A 32 12.20 -1.59 3.41
N ASP A 33 13.41 -1.82 2.91
CA ASP A 33 14.50 -2.35 3.74
C ASP A 33 14.79 -1.43 4.92
N TYR A 34 14.83 -0.12 4.68
CA TYR A 34 15.05 0.86 5.74
C TYR A 34 13.98 0.75 6.84
N GLN A 35 12.71 0.65 6.45
CA GLN A 35 11.62 0.50 7.41
C GLN A 35 11.74 -0.80 8.22
N LEU A 36 12.03 -1.91 7.55
CA LEU A 36 12.17 -3.20 8.22
C LEU A 36 13.35 -3.23 9.20
N GLN A 37 14.47 -2.61 8.82
CA GLN A 37 15.67 -2.57 9.66
C GLN A 37 15.54 -1.62 10.85
N ASN A 38 14.67 -0.63 10.77
CA ASN A 38 14.54 0.40 11.79
C ASN A 38 13.27 0.26 12.65
N GLY A 39 12.67 -0.92 12.66
CA GLY A 39 11.67 -1.27 13.67
C GLY A 39 10.23 -0.98 13.31
N ALA A 40 9.89 -0.81 12.05
CA ALA A 40 8.49 -0.73 11.65
C ALA A 40 7.80 -2.06 11.96
N ASP A 41 6.66 -2.00 12.65
CA ASP A 41 5.91 -3.17 13.05
C ASP A 41 4.94 -3.64 11.96
N PHE A 42 4.49 -2.74 11.12
CA PHE A 42 3.72 -3.04 9.91
C PHE A 42 3.85 -1.90 8.91
N LEU A 43 3.50 -2.17 7.64
CA LEU A 43 3.59 -1.19 6.56
C LEU A 43 2.22 -0.95 5.94
N CYS A 44 1.93 0.33 5.66
CA CYS A 44 0.76 0.73 4.90
C CYS A 44 1.20 1.24 3.54
N ILE A 45 0.73 0.61 2.48
CA ILE A 45 1.12 0.94 1.11
C ILE A 45 -0.09 1.41 0.31
N LEU A 46 0.18 2.14 -0.76
CA LEU A 46 -0.84 2.59 -1.73
C LEU A 46 -1.99 3.35 -1.08
N ALA A 47 -1.68 4.10 -0.04
CA ALA A 47 -2.59 5.04 0.60
C ALA A 47 -2.31 6.46 0.10
N THR A 48 -2.84 7.46 0.77
CA THR A 48 -2.67 8.87 0.38
C THR A 48 -1.19 9.28 0.34
N THR A 49 -0.41 8.85 1.34
CA THR A 49 1.03 9.13 1.40
C THR A 49 1.77 8.52 0.20
N GLY A 50 1.28 7.40 -0.33
CA GLY A 50 1.83 6.75 -1.52
C GLY A 50 1.40 7.37 -2.83
N GLU A 51 0.65 8.47 -2.80
CA GLU A 51 0.18 9.21 -3.98
C GLU A 51 -0.59 8.31 -4.96
N THR A 52 -1.43 7.43 -4.43
CA THR A 52 -2.16 6.41 -5.20
C THR A 52 -2.88 6.95 -6.43
N PRO A 53 -3.55 8.14 -6.39
CA PRO A 53 -4.22 8.65 -7.60
C PRO A 53 -3.28 8.92 -8.77
N CYS A 54 -1.98 9.02 -8.53
CA CYS A 54 -0.98 9.27 -9.58
C CYS A 54 -0.45 7.98 -10.22
N LEU A 55 -0.93 6.81 -9.80
CA LEU A 55 -0.42 5.52 -10.21
C LEU A 55 -1.39 4.81 -11.15
N SER A 56 -0.84 4.13 -12.16
CA SER A 56 -1.63 3.23 -13.00
C SER A 56 -1.94 1.93 -12.25
N ILE A 57 -2.88 1.16 -12.80
CA ILE A 57 -3.23 -0.16 -12.23
C ILE A 57 -2.01 -1.07 -12.22
N GLU A 58 -1.22 -1.07 -13.30
CA GLU A 58 -0.01 -1.89 -13.42
C GLU A 58 1.05 -1.49 -12.39
N GLU A 59 1.23 -0.18 -12.19
CA GLU A 59 2.16 0.34 -11.19
C GLU A 59 1.74 -0.07 -9.78
N LYS A 60 0.46 0.03 -9.45
CA LYS A 60 -0.05 -0.40 -8.14
C LYS A 60 0.19 -1.90 -7.92
N GLN A 61 -0.05 -2.73 -8.91
CA GLN A 61 0.17 -4.17 -8.81
C GLN A 61 1.64 -4.50 -8.62
N THR A 62 2.53 -3.82 -9.35
CA THR A 62 3.97 -4.02 -9.24
C THR A 62 4.46 -3.61 -7.85
N ILE A 63 4.03 -2.46 -7.35
CA ILE A 63 4.37 -2.00 -6.00
C ILE A 63 3.91 -3.02 -4.96
N LYS A 64 2.65 -3.45 -5.05
CA LYS A 64 2.10 -4.45 -4.13
C LYS A 64 2.94 -5.72 -4.13
N ASN A 65 3.27 -6.24 -5.30
CA ASN A 65 4.04 -7.48 -5.42
C ASN A 65 5.44 -7.34 -4.81
N ILE A 66 6.11 -6.22 -5.07
CA ILE A 66 7.44 -5.95 -4.49
C ILE A 66 7.37 -5.92 -2.96
N VAL A 67 6.38 -5.20 -2.41
CA VAL A 67 6.24 -5.08 -0.96
C VAL A 67 5.92 -6.44 -0.33
N VAL A 68 4.99 -7.19 -0.91
CA VAL A 68 4.61 -8.51 -0.40
C VAL A 68 5.81 -9.45 -0.40
N ASP A 69 6.57 -9.49 -1.50
CA ASP A 69 7.74 -10.37 -1.58
C ASP A 69 8.82 -9.99 -0.57
N GLN A 70 9.07 -8.70 -0.42
CA GLN A 70 10.14 -8.19 0.45
C GLN A 70 9.78 -8.32 1.93
N CYS A 71 8.50 -8.20 2.28
CA CYS A 71 8.00 -8.27 3.66
C CYS A 71 7.55 -9.67 4.07
N ARG A 72 7.65 -10.64 3.19
CA ARG A 72 7.10 -11.99 3.42
C ARG A 72 7.52 -12.55 4.78
N GLY A 73 6.54 -12.80 5.64
CA GLY A 73 6.76 -13.36 6.97
C GLY A 73 7.43 -12.45 7.98
N LYS A 74 7.74 -11.20 7.64
CA LYS A 74 8.44 -10.27 8.54
C LYS A 74 7.47 -9.33 9.25
N VAL A 75 6.63 -8.62 8.51
CA VAL A 75 5.67 -7.66 9.06
C VAL A 75 4.34 -7.75 8.30
N PRO A 76 3.22 -7.42 8.95
CA PRO A 76 1.93 -7.30 8.27
C PRO A 76 1.90 -6.16 7.26
N ILE A 77 1.05 -6.29 6.25
CA ILE A 77 0.87 -5.31 5.19
C ILE A 77 -0.59 -4.85 5.16
N LEU A 78 -0.77 -3.54 5.24
CA LEU A 78 -2.04 -2.86 5.09
C LEU A 78 -2.00 -2.12 3.74
N ILE A 79 -2.99 -2.35 2.88
CA ILE A 79 -3.03 -1.71 1.57
C ILE A 79 -4.18 -0.71 1.50
N GLY A 80 -3.90 0.46 0.94
CA GLY A 80 -4.93 1.46 0.68
C GLY A 80 -5.80 1.06 -0.52
N CYS A 81 -7.11 1.10 -0.34
CA CYS A 81 -8.07 0.90 -1.43
C CYS A 81 -9.30 1.73 -1.10
N GLY A 82 -9.39 2.91 -1.68
CA GLY A 82 -10.48 3.83 -1.42
C GLY A 82 -10.56 4.91 -2.49
N GLY A 83 -11.62 5.65 -2.45
CA GLY A 83 -11.86 6.74 -3.38
C GLY A 83 -13.22 7.36 -3.16
N ASN A 84 -13.58 8.32 -4.00
CA ASN A 84 -14.86 9.02 -3.90
C ASN A 84 -15.96 8.43 -4.78
N ASN A 85 -15.69 7.33 -5.47
CA ASN A 85 -16.68 6.58 -6.28
C ASN A 85 -16.80 5.18 -5.70
N THR A 86 -17.87 4.93 -4.97
CA THR A 86 -18.07 3.69 -4.26
C THR A 86 -18.04 2.47 -5.19
N GLN A 87 -18.67 2.56 -6.37
CA GLN A 87 -18.69 1.43 -7.29
C GLN A 87 -17.29 1.12 -7.82
N ALA A 88 -16.49 2.14 -8.11
CA ALA A 88 -15.11 1.93 -8.55
C ALA A 88 -14.28 1.25 -7.46
N VAL A 89 -14.46 1.61 -6.21
CA VAL A 89 -13.77 0.97 -5.09
C VAL A 89 -14.20 -0.49 -4.95
N VAL A 90 -15.50 -0.77 -5.05
CA VAL A 90 -16.02 -2.14 -5.00
C VAL A 90 -15.42 -3.00 -6.13
N ASP A 91 -15.35 -2.45 -7.34
CA ASP A 91 -14.80 -3.16 -8.49
C ASP A 91 -13.30 -3.43 -8.30
N GLU A 92 -12.56 -2.45 -7.78
CA GLU A 92 -11.14 -2.61 -7.45
C GLU A 92 -10.94 -3.72 -6.41
N LEU A 93 -11.75 -3.74 -5.35
CA LEU A 93 -11.68 -4.76 -4.31
C LEU A 93 -11.96 -6.16 -4.88
N LYS A 94 -12.88 -6.28 -5.82
CA LYS A 94 -13.23 -7.57 -6.42
C LYS A 94 -12.19 -8.10 -7.39
N THR A 95 -11.46 -7.22 -8.06
CA THR A 95 -10.53 -7.59 -9.13
C THR A 95 -9.07 -7.63 -8.69
N THR A 96 -8.73 -7.08 -7.53
CA THR A 96 -7.36 -7.06 -7.03
C THR A 96 -7.02 -8.38 -6.34
N ASP A 97 -5.83 -8.92 -6.64
CA ASP A 97 -5.29 -10.05 -5.91
C ASP A 97 -4.62 -9.54 -4.63
N PHE A 98 -5.22 -9.85 -3.49
CA PHE A 98 -4.73 -9.44 -2.17
C PHE A 98 -3.89 -10.51 -1.47
N LYS A 99 -3.38 -11.50 -2.21
CA LYS A 99 -2.52 -12.52 -1.62
C LYS A 99 -1.29 -11.87 -0.97
N GLY A 100 -1.04 -12.21 0.29
CA GLY A 100 0.06 -11.65 1.07
C GLY A 100 -0.24 -10.31 1.74
N VAL A 101 -1.43 -9.75 1.52
CA VAL A 101 -1.90 -8.53 2.17
C VAL A 101 -2.80 -8.92 3.34
N ASP A 102 -2.62 -8.27 4.50
CA ASP A 102 -3.29 -8.66 5.73
C ASP A 102 -4.58 -7.87 5.99
N ALA A 103 -4.65 -6.63 5.51
CA ALA A 103 -5.84 -5.80 5.68
C ALA A 103 -5.89 -4.67 4.65
N ILE A 104 -7.05 -4.02 4.59
CA ILE A 104 -7.32 -2.92 3.67
C ILE A 104 -7.65 -1.68 4.48
N LEU A 105 -7.02 -0.55 4.10
CA LEU A 105 -7.35 0.77 4.61
C LEU A 105 -8.23 1.48 3.59
N SER A 106 -9.48 1.77 3.94
CA SER A 106 -10.39 2.46 3.04
C SER A 106 -10.92 3.73 3.68
N VAL A 107 -11.01 4.78 2.89
CA VAL A 107 -11.58 6.05 3.29
C VAL A 107 -13.04 6.11 2.85
N CYS A 108 -13.88 6.80 3.64
CA CYS A 108 -15.24 7.08 3.21
C CYS A 108 -15.24 7.97 1.96
N PRO A 109 -16.24 7.84 1.08
CA PRO A 109 -16.33 8.70 -0.10
C PRO A 109 -16.25 10.18 0.29
N TYR A 110 -15.43 10.93 -0.41
CA TYR A 110 -15.17 12.34 -0.13
C TYR A 110 -15.65 13.21 -1.27
N TYR A 111 -15.93 14.48 -0.97
CA TYR A 111 -16.50 15.51 -1.86
C TYR A 111 -17.95 15.24 -2.27
N ASN A 112 -18.38 14.00 -2.38
CA ASN A 112 -19.74 13.64 -2.80
C ASN A 112 -20.52 13.05 -1.63
N LYS A 113 -21.81 13.28 -1.64
CA LYS A 113 -22.73 12.71 -0.65
C LYS A 113 -23.34 11.40 -1.18
#